data_2e4bfb776dbac61a050a96250d0dd9b7
#
_entry.id   2e4bfb776dbac61a050a96250d0dd9b7
#
_cell.length_a   1.000
_cell.length_b   1.000
_cell.length_c   1.000
_cell.angle_alpha   90.00
_cell.angle_beta   90.00
_cell.angle_gamma   90.00
#
_symmetry.space_group_name_H-M   'P 1'
#
loop_
_entity.id
_entity.type
_entity.pdbx_description
1 polymer ?
#
loop_
_entity_poly.entity_id
_entity_poly.type
_entity_poly.pdbx_seq_one_letter_code
_entity_poly.pdbx_strand_id
1 'polypeptide(L)'
;MELPNQNELDILLDVATEAVMTAGIILQDLVGNLEKIEEKGRPGDLVTEADKKAEAAVLNILKRRVPHHQILAEESGKLGTLNSDYIWAIDPLDGTTNYAHGYPASSVSVGLLLEGIPIVGAVYNPFRKELFRGAKGSGSTLNYRPIQVSQTTELNQSLLVTGFAYDRRETKDTNYPEFCYLTHITQGVRRGGSASVDLTDVACGRLDGYWERGLSPWDIAAGIVILEEAGGKVTAYDKSPLVIESGRLLATNGHIHNNLSQALDEALPWLKNFYA
;
A
#
# COMPACT_ATOMS: atom_id res chain seq x y z
N MET A 1 7.39 -22.72 -5.41
CA MET A 1 6.62 -22.26 -4.22
C MET A 1 5.38 -23.10 -4.06
N GLU A 2 5.20 -23.78 -2.93
CA GLU A 2 3.96 -24.43 -2.53
C GLU A 2 3.23 -23.50 -1.56
N LEU A 3 2.01 -23.09 -1.92
CA LEU A 3 1.22 -22.20 -1.06
C LEU A 3 0.72 -22.98 0.17
N PRO A 4 0.60 -22.33 1.35
CA PRO A 4 -0.12 -22.89 2.48
C PRO A 4 -1.54 -23.28 2.08
N ASN A 5 -2.09 -24.30 2.74
CA ASN A 5 -3.49 -24.66 2.51
C ASN A 5 -4.42 -23.54 3.02
N GLN A 6 -5.71 -23.59 2.59
CA GLN A 6 -6.67 -22.53 2.90
C GLN A 6 -6.83 -22.26 4.40
N ASN A 7 -6.84 -23.30 5.22
CA ASN A 7 -6.98 -23.17 6.67
C ASN A 7 -5.76 -22.46 7.30
N GLU A 8 -4.56 -22.72 6.80
CA GLU A 8 -3.35 -22.03 7.22
C GLU A 8 -3.38 -20.55 6.79
N LEU A 9 -3.82 -20.26 5.56
CA LEU A 9 -3.99 -18.89 5.08
C LEU A 9 -5.00 -18.10 5.92
N ASP A 10 -6.13 -18.74 6.29
CA ASP A 10 -7.14 -18.11 7.14
C ASP A 10 -6.59 -17.77 8.54
N ILE A 11 -5.79 -18.67 9.14
CA ILE A 11 -5.12 -18.42 10.42
C ILE A 11 -4.13 -17.24 10.29
N LEU A 12 -3.34 -17.19 9.22
CA LEU A 12 -2.37 -16.12 8.98
C LEU A 12 -3.09 -14.77 8.72
N LEU A 13 -4.23 -14.79 8.02
CA LEU A 13 -5.06 -13.61 7.80
C LEU A 13 -5.67 -13.09 9.11
N ASP A 14 -6.05 -13.99 10.02
CA ASP A 14 -6.53 -13.58 11.35
C ASP A 14 -5.41 -12.96 12.20
N VAL A 15 -4.17 -13.44 12.07
CA VAL A 15 -2.99 -12.82 12.72
C VAL A 15 -2.77 -11.40 12.19
N ALA A 16 -2.78 -11.20 10.86
CA ALA A 16 -2.68 -9.86 10.26
C ALA A 16 -3.79 -8.94 10.73
N THR A 17 -5.03 -9.47 10.78
CA THR A 17 -6.21 -8.73 11.23
C THR A 17 -6.11 -8.29 12.70
N GLU A 18 -5.71 -9.19 13.61
CA GLU A 18 -5.47 -8.88 15.01
C GLU A 18 -4.43 -7.75 15.14
N ALA A 19 -3.37 -7.83 14.35
CA ALA A 19 -2.28 -6.86 14.36
C ALA A 19 -2.74 -5.44 13.93
N VAL A 20 -3.37 -5.33 12.75
CA VAL A 20 -3.80 -4.00 12.24
C VAL A 20 -4.88 -3.37 13.10
N MET A 21 -5.81 -4.16 13.63
CA MET A 21 -6.88 -3.66 14.51
C MET A 21 -6.33 -3.15 15.85
N THR A 22 -5.37 -3.89 16.44
CA THR A 22 -4.76 -3.49 17.71
C THR A 22 -3.96 -2.19 17.56
N ALA A 23 -3.14 -2.09 16.51
CA ALA A 23 -2.39 -0.87 16.21
C ALA A 23 -3.32 0.29 15.86
N GLY A 24 -4.39 0.05 15.10
CA GLY A 24 -5.35 1.08 14.74
C GLY A 24 -6.08 1.71 15.94
N ILE A 25 -6.32 0.97 17.02
CA ILE A 25 -6.85 1.53 18.28
C ILE A 25 -5.84 2.54 18.87
N ILE A 26 -4.56 2.20 18.89
CA ILE A 26 -3.50 3.10 19.37
C ILE A 26 -3.46 4.39 18.54
N LEU A 27 -3.60 4.27 17.20
CA LEU A 27 -3.65 5.45 16.33
C LEU A 27 -4.88 6.32 16.61
N GLN A 28 -6.05 5.73 16.89
CA GLN A 28 -7.26 6.49 17.27
C GLN A 28 -7.08 7.26 18.58
N ASP A 29 -6.42 6.67 19.55
CA ASP A 29 -6.21 7.28 20.87
C ASP A 29 -5.22 8.46 20.82
N LEU A 30 -4.26 8.43 19.88
CA LEU A 30 -3.21 9.43 19.78
C LEU A 30 -3.47 10.53 18.74
N VAL A 31 -4.44 10.35 17.87
CA VAL A 31 -4.73 11.37 16.83
C VAL A 31 -5.12 12.70 17.47
N GLY A 32 -4.49 13.78 17.00
CA GLY A 32 -4.70 15.13 17.52
C GLY A 32 -4.01 15.42 18.88
N ASN A 33 -3.33 14.42 19.47
CA ASN A 33 -2.63 14.54 20.76
C ASN A 33 -1.16 14.12 20.65
N LEU A 34 -0.53 14.31 19.49
CA LEU A 34 0.89 13.99 19.30
C LEU A 34 1.77 14.97 20.08
N GLU A 35 2.63 14.43 20.93
CA GLU A 35 3.61 15.21 21.69
C GLU A 35 4.91 15.39 20.91
N LYS A 36 5.23 14.46 19.98
CA LYS A 36 6.51 14.38 19.31
C LYS A 36 6.35 14.02 17.84
N ILE A 37 6.87 14.88 16.96
CA ILE A 37 6.97 14.64 15.53
C ILE A 37 8.43 14.88 15.16
N GLU A 38 9.06 13.90 14.52
CA GLU A 38 10.47 13.94 14.09
C GLU A 38 10.55 13.73 12.57
N GLU A 39 11.62 14.24 11.93
CA GLU A 39 11.92 13.93 10.52
C GLU A 39 12.97 12.81 10.41
N LYS A 40 12.74 11.83 9.52
CA LYS A 40 13.64 10.68 9.27
C LYS A 40 14.85 11.00 8.37
N GLY A 41 15.19 12.27 8.20
CA GLY A 41 16.38 12.70 7.44
C GLY A 41 16.08 13.33 6.09
N ARG A 42 14.85 13.23 5.57
CA ARG A 42 14.37 13.97 4.39
C ARG A 42 13.19 14.85 4.75
N PRO A 43 13.10 16.07 4.18
CA PRO A 43 11.98 16.97 4.46
C PRO A 43 10.61 16.33 4.13
N GLY A 44 9.75 16.24 5.14
CA GLY A 44 8.40 15.68 5.03
C GLY A 44 8.34 14.14 5.20
N ASP A 45 9.45 13.48 5.46
CA ASP A 45 9.50 12.07 5.89
C ASP A 45 9.44 12.05 7.42
N LEU A 46 8.24 11.87 7.96
CA LEU A 46 7.94 12.03 9.38
C LEU A 46 7.87 10.69 10.10
N VAL A 47 8.22 10.73 11.38
CA VAL A 47 7.93 9.68 12.37
C VAL A 47 7.36 10.32 13.63
N THR A 48 6.39 9.66 14.23
CA THR A 48 5.76 10.12 15.46
C THR A 48 5.84 9.04 16.55
N GLU A 49 5.44 9.40 17.75
CA GLU A 49 5.30 8.40 18.82
C GLU A 49 4.18 7.37 18.53
N ALA A 50 3.23 7.73 17.66
CA ALA A 50 2.16 6.83 17.24
C ALA A 50 2.71 5.67 16.40
N ASP A 51 3.61 5.94 15.45
CA ASP A 51 4.31 4.92 14.65
C ASP A 51 5.00 3.90 15.57
N LYS A 52 5.82 4.38 16.52
CA LYS A 52 6.59 3.54 17.44
C LYS A 52 5.70 2.68 18.36
N LYS A 53 4.60 3.25 18.88
CA LYS A 53 3.65 2.52 19.75
C LYS A 53 2.84 1.50 18.93
N ALA A 54 2.39 1.86 17.76
CA ALA A 54 1.65 0.98 16.84
C ALA A 54 2.55 -0.19 16.40
N GLU A 55 3.80 0.07 15.98
CA GLU A 55 4.75 -0.98 15.61
C GLU A 55 5.00 -1.95 16.76
N ALA A 56 5.24 -1.45 17.97
CA ALA A 56 5.45 -2.30 19.14
C ALA A 56 4.26 -3.25 19.40
N ALA A 57 3.04 -2.79 19.18
CA ALA A 57 1.83 -3.62 19.33
C ALA A 57 1.76 -4.72 18.26
N VAL A 58 1.99 -4.38 16.99
CA VAL A 58 2.06 -5.36 15.88
C VAL A 58 3.14 -6.40 16.15
N LEU A 59 4.35 -5.97 16.49
CA LEU A 59 5.48 -6.86 16.77
C LEU A 59 5.19 -7.83 17.92
N ASN A 60 4.51 -7.39 18.98
CA ASN A 60 4.12 -8.25 20.10
C ASN A 60 3.17 -9.37 19.67
N ILE A 61 2.22 -9.08 18.78
CA ILE A 61 1.29 -10.07 18.24
C ILE A 61 2.04 -11.07 17.36
N LEU A 62 2.84 -10.60 16.41
CA LEU A 62 3.57 -11.49 15.50
C LEU A 62 4.56 -12.39 16.25
N LYS A 63 5.34 -11.86 17.19
CA LYS A 63 6.27 -12.65 18.02
C LYS A 63 5.56 -13.74 18.83
N ARG A 64 4.34 -13.49 19.27
CA ARG A 64 3.53 -14.48 20.03
C ARG A 64 2.88 -15.51 19.13
N ARG A 65 2.33 -15.10 17.98
CA ARG A 65 1.50 -15.95 17.13
C ARG A 65 2.31 -16.72 16.08
N VAL A 66 3.40 -16.12 15.57
CA VAL A 66 4.22 -16.65 14.47
C VAL A 66 5.74 -16.44 14.75
N PRO A 67 6.28 -16.97 15.86
CA PRO A 67 7.63 -16.66 16.34
C PRO A 67 8.75 -17.11 15.40
N HIS A 68 8.48 -17.98 14.44
CA HIS A 68 9.45 -18.53 13.50
C HIS A 68 9.49 -17.78 12.16
N HIS A 69 8.64 -16.77 11.96
CA HIS A 69 8.64 -15.96 10.76
C HIS A 69 9.62 -14.78 10.88
N GLN A 70 10.10 -14.31 9.72
CA GLN A 70 10.85 -13.06 9.63
C GLN A 70 9.88 -11.88 9.62
N ILE A 71 10.35 -10.73 10.11
CA ILE A 71 9.61 -9.48 10.09
C ILE A 71 10.47 -8.43 9.40
N LEU A 72 9.87 -7.65 8.53
CA LEU A 72 10.41 -6.44 7.92
C LEU A 72 9.49 -5.27 8.29
N ALA A 73 9.89 -4.49 9.28
CA ALA A 73 9.13 -3.37 9.81
C ALA A 73 9.75 -2.04 9.38
N GLU A 74 8.93 -1.01 9.18
CA GLU A 74 9.38 0.29 8.74
C GLU A 74 10.37 0.93 9.74
N GLU A 75 10.03 0.94 11.03
CA GLU A 75 10.82 1.65 12.06
C GLU A 75 11.97 0.80 12.59
N SER A 76 11.74 -0.49 12.83
CA SER A 76 12.72 -1.41 13.44
C SER A 76 13.54 -2.22 12.43
N GLY A 77 13.20 -2.17 11.13
CA GLY A 77 13.89 -2.94 10.10
C GLY A 77 13.65 -4.45 10.19
N LYS A 78 14.69 -5.24 9.91
CA LYS A 78 14.61 -6.71 9.87
C LYS A 78 14.73 -7.32 11.26
N LEU A 79 13.75 -8.16 11.64
CA LEU A 79 13.66 -8.82 12.93
C LEU A 79 13.26 -10.30 12.76
N GLY A 80 13.37 -11.09 13.82
CA GLY A 80 12.94 -12.50 13.84
C GLY A 80 13.91 -13.46 13.19
N THR A 81 13.41 -14.58 12.63
CA THR A 81 14.21 -15.67 12.07
C THR A 81 14.71 -15.29 10.67
N LEU A 82 15.99 -14.99 10.52
CA LEU A 82 16.59 -14.43 9.30
C LEU A 82 16.52 -15.31 8.04
N ASN A 83 16.25 -16.61 8.17
CA ASN A 83 16.19 -17.56 7.05
C ASN A 83 14.77 -18.16 6.88
N SER A 84 13.73 -17.43 7.28
CA SER A 84 12.36 -17.85 7.03
C SER A 84 11.92 -17.44 5.64
N ASP A 85 11.26 -18.34 4.92
CA ASP A 85 10.61 -18.03 3.64
C ASP A 85 9.40 -17.09 3.83
N TYR A 86 8.86 -17.03 5.07
CA TYR A 86 7.76 -16.17 5.47
C TYR A 86 8.28 -14.85 6.04
N ILE A 87 7.91 -13.74 5.40
CA ILE A 87 8.32 -12.39 5.81
C ILE A 87 7.08 -11.52 6.00
N TRP A 88 6.86 -11.04 7.22
CA TRP A 88 5.84 -10.03 7.51
C TRP A 88 6.37 -8.64 7.19
N ALA A 89 5.77 -7.97 6.23
CA ALA A 89 6.02 -6.58 5.91
C ALA A 89 5.03 -5.68 6.65
N ILE A 90 5.52 -4.76 7.48
CA ILE A 90 4.71 -3.99 8.42
C ILE A 90 4.97 -2.51 8.23
N ASP A 91 3.92 -1.77 7.95
CA ASP A 91 3.86 -0.32 8.12
C ASP A 91 2.90 0.00 9.28
N PRO A 92 3.41 0.49 10.41
CA PRO A 92 2.59 0.79 11.58
C PRO A 92 1.67 2.01 11.37
N LEU A 93 2.06 2.93 10.47
CA LEU A 93 1.32 4.15 10.17
C LEU A 93 1.66 4.66 8.76
N ASP A 94 1.13 4.00 7.72
CA ASP A 94 1.20 4.50 6.36
C ASP A 94 0.42 5.82 6.22
N GLY A 95 1.12 6.85 5.74
CA GLY A 95 0.58 8.21 5.67
C GLY A 95 0.80 9.03 6.94
N THR A 96 1.97 8.94 7.57
CA THR A 96 2.34 9.68 8.79
C THR A 96 2.12 11.19 8.65
N THR A 97 2.42 11.78 7.49
CA THR A 97 2.14 13.20 7.22
C THR A 97 0.64 13.51 7.31
N ASN A 98 -0.21 12.67 6.69
CA ASN A 98 -1.66 12.81 6.77
C ASN A 98 -2.15 12.72 8.21
N TYR A 99 -1.65 11.74 8.94
CA TYR A 99 -1.99 11.51 10.33
C TYR A 99 -1.62 12.71 11.22
N ALA A 100 -0.40 13.24 11.07
CA ALA A 100 0.08 14.41 11.82
C ALA A 100 -0.80 15.65 11.59
N HIS A 101 -1.38 15.77 10.40
CA HIS A 101 -2.31 16.87 10.05
C HIS A 101 -3.79 16.54 10.31
N GLY A 102 -4.13 15.36 10.84
CA GLY A 102 -5.53 14.93 11.06
C GLY A 102 -6.29 14.67 9.75
N TYR A 103 -5.58 14.47 8.63
CA TYR A 103 -6.22 14.13 7.36
C TYR A 103 -6.55 12.63 7.32
N PRO A 104 -7.82 12.21 7.04
CA PRO A 104 -8.30 10.86 7.29
C PRO A 104 -7.89 9.82 6.23
N ALA A 105 -6.68 9.90 5.71
CA ALA A 105 -6.10 8.99 4.74
C ALA A 105 -4.75 8.47 5.27
N SER A 106 -4.83 7.63 6.30
CA SER A 106 -3.72 6.86 6.84
C SER A 106 -4.22 5.53 7.39
N SER A 107 -3.35 4.55 7.48
CA SER A 107 -3.71 3.19 7.88
C SER A 107 -2.56 2.45 8.53
N VAL A 108 -2.88 1.31 9.14
CA VAL A 108 -1.92 0.26 9.49
C VAL A 108 -1.93 -0.77 8.38
N SER A 109 -0.77 -1.17 7.88
CA SER A 109 -0.61 -2.17 6.82
C SER A 109 0.24 -3.34 7.31
N VAL A 110 -0.28 -4.57 7.18
CA VAL A 110 0.42 -5.82 7.53
C VAL A 110 0.24 -6.82 6.41
N GLY A 111 1.31 -7.12 5.70
CA GLY A 111 1.35 -8.09 4.62
C GLY A 111 2.27 -9.25 4.94
N LEU A 112 1.95 -10.46 4.49
CA LEU A 112 2.80 -11.63 4.55
C LEU A 112 3.28 -12.01 3.15
N LEU A 113 4.60 -12.12 3.01
CA LEU A 113 5.23 -12.64 1.81
C LEU A 113 5.72 -14.07 2.06
N LEU A 114 5.60 -14.90 1.04
CA LEU A 114 6.24 -16.22 0.93
C LEU A 114 7.18 -16.20 -0.26
N GLU A 115 8.48 -16.42 -0.02
CA GLU A 115 9.52 -16.33 -1.08
C GLU A 115 9.45 -15.01 -1.88
N GLY A 116 9.14 -13.88 -1.22
CA GLY A 116 9.02 -12.56 -1.82
C GLY A 116 7.68 -12.26 -2.50
N ILE A 117 6.74 -13.20 -2.53
CA ILE A 117 5.40 -13.04 -3.12
C ILE A 117 4.37 -12.76 -2.03
N PRO A 118 3.61 -11.66 -2.07
CA PRO A 118 2.55 -11.40 -1.12
C PRO A 118 1.43 -12.45 -1.18
N ILE A 119 1.06 -13.02 -0.02
CA ILE A 119 0.05 -14.08 0.07
C ILE A 119 -1.09 -13.79 1.05
N VAL A 120 -0.87 -12.90 2.03
CA VAL A 120 -1.89 -12.44 2.99
C VAL A 120 -1.73 -10.94 3.18
N GLY A 121 -2.83 -10.21 3.30
CA GLY A 121 -2.82 -8.78 3.56
C GLY A 121 -3.98 -8.33 4.43
N ALA A 122 -3.69 -7.45 5.39
CA ALA A 122 -4.69 -6.68 6.12
C ALA A 122 -4.26 -5.20 6.16
N VAL A 123 -5.22 -4.32 5.92
CA VAL A 123 -5.07 -2.85 6.00
C VAL A 123 -6.23 -2.30 6.81
N TYR A 124 -5.94 -1.50 7.82
CA TYR A 124 -6.97 -0.87 8.63
C TYR A 124 -6.81 0.66 8.65
N ASN A 125 -7.80 1.36 8.11
CA ASN A 125 -7.92 2.81 8.25
C ASN A 125 -8.78 3.13 9.48
N PRO A 126 -8.20 3.62 10.58
CA PRO A 126 -8.92 3.86 11.81
C PRO A 126 -9.90 5.04 11.73
N PHE A 127 -9.63 6.04 10.87
CA PHE A 127 -10.49 7.22 10.71
C PHE A 127 -11.81 6.88 10.01
N ARG A 128 -11.73 6.01 8.98
CA ARG A 128 -12.91 5.56 8.22
C ARG A 128 -13.54 4.31 8.83
N LYS A 129 -12.88 3.68 9.83
CA LYS A 129 -13.24 2.37 10.40
C LYS A 129 -13.38 1.31 9.32
N GLU A 130 -12.42 1.28 8.40
CA GLU A 130 -12.39 0.39 7.25
C GLU A 130 -11.28 -0.63 7.42
N LEU A 131 -11.67 -1.90 7.54
CA LEU A 131 -10.78 -3.05 7.58
C LEU A 131 -10.84 -3.77 6.22
N PHE A 132 -9.75 -3.71 5.48
CA PHE A 132 -9.55 -4.49 4.27
C PHE A 132 -8.74 -5.74 4.58
N ARG A 133 -9.14 -6.88 4.02
CA ARG A 133 -8.51 -8.18 4.24
C ARG A 133 -8.51 -8.98 2.94
N GLY A 134 -7.42 -9.72 2.68
CA GLY A 134 -7.32 -10.63 1.56
C GLY A 134 -6.24 -11.69 1.78
N ALA A 135 -6.47 -12.88 1.25
CA ALA A 135 -5.48 -13.95 1.19
C ALA A 135 -5.61 -14.69 -0.14
N LYS A 136 -4.50 -15.20 -0.68
CA LYS A 136 -4.47 -15.89 -1.97
C LYS A 136 -5.52 -17.00 -2.04
N GLY A 137 -6.42 -16.91 -3.05
CA GLY A 137 -7.53 -17.85 -3.29
C GLY A 137 -8.75 -17.67 -2.40
N SER A 138 -8.78 -16.68 -1.48
CA SER A 138 -9.91 -16.43 -0.57
C SER A 138 -10.80 -15.25 -1.00
N GLY A 139 -10.35 -14.47 -1.98
CA GLY A 139 -10.95 -13.17 -2.28
C GLY A 139 -10.63 -12.11 -1.25
N SER A 140 -11.18 -10.91 -1.44
CA SER A 140 -10.96 -9.76 -0.56
C SER A 140 -12.25 -9.21 0.01
N THR A 141 -12.15 -8.62 1.21
CA THR A 141 -13.29 -8.04 1.93
C THR A 141 -12.99 -6.65 2.49
N LEU A 142 -14.01 -5.80 2.55
CA LEU A 142 -14.06 -4.58 3.36
C LEU A 142 -15.08 -4.79 4.48
N ASN A 143 -14.62 -4.70 5.72
CA ASN A 143 -15.47 -4.95 6.90
C ASN A 143 -16.25 -6.28 6.77
N TYR A 144 -15.53 -7.33 6.36
CA TYR A 144 -16.05 -8.71 6.12
C TYR A 144 -17.10 -8.83 5.00
N ARG A 145 -17.28 -7.80 4.17
CA ARG A 145 -18.13 -7.86 2.97
C ARG A 145 -17.25 -7.99 1.74
N PRO A 146 -17.52 -8.93 0.84
CA PRO A 146 -16.75 -9.08 -0.40
C PRO A 146 -16.67 -7.78 -1.18
N ILE A 147 -15.50 -7.50 -1.75
CA ILE A 147 -15.24 -6.35 -2.62
C ILE A 147 -14.76 -6.79 -3.99
N GLN A 148 -14.91 -5.92 -4.96
CA GLN A 148 -14.43 -6.08 -6.33
C GLN A 148 -13.94 -4.74 -6.86
N VAL A 149 -12.98 -4.79 -7.78
CA VAL A 149 -12.52 -3.62 -8.53
C VAL A 149 -13.63 -3.02 -9.39
N SER A 150 -13.45 -1.78 -9.82
CA SER A 150 -14.37 -1.08 -10.72
C SER A 150 -14.45 -1.74 -12.10
N GLN A 151 -15.51 -1.42 -12.85
CA GLN A 151 -15.74 -1.91 -14.22
C GLN A 151 -15.40 -0.86 -15.30
N THR A 152 -14.69 0.20 -14.95
CA THR A 152 -14.25 1.24 -15.89
C THR A 152 -13.26 0.66 -16.89
N THR A 153 -13.55 0.79 -18.19
CA THR A 153 -12.73 0.26 -19.30
C THR A 153 -11.93 1.32 -20.03
N GLU A 154 -12.35 2.59 -19.92
CA GLU A 154 -11.76 3.69 -20.67
C GLU A 154 -10.97 4.62 -19.74
N LEU A 155 -9.75 4.97 -20.17
CA LEU A 155 -8.86 5.83 -19.37
C LEU A 155 -9.44 7.23 -19.16
N ASN A 156 -10.14 7.79 -20.14
CA ASN A 156 -10.80 9.09 -20.03
C ASN A 156 -12.03 9.10 -19.11
N GLN A 157 -12.49 7.94 -18.65
CA GLN A 157 -13.56 7.78 -17.67
C GLN A 157 -13.03 7.36 -16.30
N SER A 158 -11.72 7.22 -16.16
CA SER A 158 -11.09 6.71 -14.94
C SER A 158 -10.77 7.81 -13.93
N LEU A 159 -10.86 7.45 -12.66
CA LEU A 159 -10.38 8.22 -11.52
C LEU A 159 -9.15 7.52 -10.95
N LEU A 160 -8.01 8.17 -11.05
CA LEU A 160 -6.71 7.61 -10.66
C LEU A 160 -6.19 8.21 -9.36
N VAL A 161 -5.20 7.52 -8.76
CA VAL A 161 -4.45 8.03 -7.62
C VAL A 161 -2.96 7.76 -7.79
N THR A 162 -2.12 8.59 -7.15
CA THR A 162 -0.67 8.45 -7.14
C THR A 162 -0.06 9.11 -5.90
N GLY A 163 1.23 8.85 -5.68
CA GLY A 163 2.04 9.55 -4.71
C GLY A 163 3.36 10.06 -5.31
N PHE A 164 4.16 10.67 -4.46
CA PHE A 164 5.45 11.24 -4.81
C PHE A 164 6.49 10.82 -3.78
N ALA A 165 7.50 10.12 -4.22
CA ALA A 165 8.59 9.67 -3.37
C ALA A 165 9.27 10.84 -2.62
N TYR A 166 9.81 10.58 -1.45
CA TYR A 166 10.47 11.62 -0.63
C TYR A 166 11.72 12.21 -1.30
N ASP A 167 12.38 11.45 -2.20
CA ASP A 167 13.54 11.89 -2.99
C ASP A 167 13.20 12.77 -4.20
N ARG A 168 11.92 13.12 -4.43
CA ARG A 168 11.45 13.90 -5.60
C ARG A 168 12.13 15.27 -5.79
N ARG A 169 12.79 15.79 -4.74
CA ARG A 169 13.57 17.03 -4.81
C ARG A 169 15.03 16.79 -5.19
N GLU A 170 15.49 15.54 -5.22
CA GLU A 170 16.88 15.12 -5.38
C GLU A 170 17.11 14.41 -6.72
N THR A 171 16.05 13.96 -7.38
CA THR A 171 16.10 13.20 -8.64
C THR A 171 15.28 13.84 -9.74
N LYS A 172 15.59 13.46 -11.00
CA LYS A 172 14.77 13.82 -12.17
C LYS A 172 13.58 12.87 -12.38
N ASP A 173 13.61 11.69 -11.76
CA ASP A 173 12.51 10.72 -11.74
C ASP A 173 11.50 11.11 -10.65
N THR A 174 10.63 12.06 -10.96
CA THR A 174 9.82 12.79 -9.97
C THR A 174 8.34 12.40 -9.95
N ASN A 175 7.84 11.67 -10.93
CA ASN A 175 6.41 11.41 -11.16
C ASN A 175 5.58 12.67 -11.55
N TYR A 176 6.19 13.83 -11.74
CA TYR A 176 5.48 15.03 -12.18
C TYR A 176 4.97 14.94 -13.62
N PRO A 177 5.75 14.43 -14.60
CA PRO A 177 5.28 14.26 -15.97
C PRO A 177 4.03 13.37 -16.04
N GLU A 178 4.05 12.24 -15.35
CA GLU A 178 2.96 11.27 -15.29
C GLU A 178 1.71 11.89 -14.66
N PHE A 179 1.87 12.57 -13.54
CA PHE A 179 0.77 13.27 -12.86
C PHE A 179 0.12 14.32 -13.76
N CYS A 180 0.93 15.18 -14.41
CA CYS A 180 0.42 16.22 -15.30
C CYS A 180 -0.31 15.61 -16.52
N TYR A 181 0.29 14.63 -17.18
CA TYR A 181 -0.29 14.02 -18.35
C TYR A 181 -1.58 13.27 -18.04
N LEU A 182 -1.58 12.43 -17.01
CA LEU A 182 -2.76 11.65 -16.62
C LEU A 182 -3.89 12.54 -16.10
N THR A 183 -3.59 13.64 -15.42
CA THR A 183 -4.62 14.63 -15.05
C THR A 183 -5.29 15.23 -16.29
N HIS A 184 -4.56 15.37 -17.40
CA HIS A 184 -5.10 15.93 -18.66
C HIS A 184 -6.01 14.96 -19.42
N ILE A 185 -5.76 13.64 -19.34
CA ILE A 185 -6.43 12.64 -20.18
C ILE A 185 -7.46 11.76 -19.44
N THR A 186 -7.59 11.90 -18.11
CA THR A 186 -8.52 11.14 -17.28
C THR A 186 -9.59 12.04 -16.66
N GLN A 187 -10.53 11.48 -15.91
CA GLN A 187 -11.48 12.29 -15.13
C GLN A 187 -10.80 13.04 -13.98
N GLY A 188 -9.64 12.57 -13.54
CA GLY A 188 -8.82 13.24 -12.56
C GLY A 188 -7.87 12.30 -11.85
N VAL A 189 -6.87 12.90 -11.20
CA VAL A 189 -5.89 12.21 -10.38
C VAL A 189 -6.00 12.71 -8.95
N ARG A 190 -5.91 11.78 -8.00
CA ARG A 190 -5.81 12.07 -6.56
C ARG A 190 -4.37 11.90 -6.10
N ARG A 191 -4.01 12.63 -5.08
CA ARG A 191 -2.78 12.41 -4.31
C ARG A 191 -3.21 12.03 -2.90
N GLY A 192 -3.36 10.69 -2.64
CA GLY A 192 -3.87 10.18 -1.39
C GLY A 192 -2.90 10.38 -0.23
N GLY A 193 -1.67 9.92 -0.41
CA GLY A 193 -0.58 10.06 0.56
C GLY A 193 -0.49 8.93 1.58
N SER A 194 -1.10 7.79 1.26
CA SER A 194 -1.00 6.51 1.95
C SER A 194 -1.15 5.43 0.88
N ALA A 195 -0.08 4.72 0.57
CA ALA A 195 -0.03 3.75 -0.52
C ALA A 195 -0.99 2.57 -0.28
N SER A 196 -1.10 2.10 0.95
CA SER A 196 -1.99 1.01 1.32
C SER A 196 -3.46 1.41 1.23
N VAL A 197 -3.82 2.66 1.59
CA VAL A 197 -5.18 3.21 1.37
C VAL A 197 -5.46 3.36 -0.11
N ASP A 198 -4.52 3.88 -0.90
CA ASP A 198 -4.67 4.07 -2.34
C ASP A 198 -4.89 2.72 -3.05
N LEU A 199 -4.13 1.68 -2.72
CA LEU A 199 -4.32 0.31 -3.23
C LEU A 199 -5.69 -0.29 -2.83
N THR A 200 -6.11 -0.11 -1.57
CA THR A 200 -7.40 -0.64 -1.11
C THR A 200 -8.60 0.13 -1.67
N ASP A 201 -8.46 1.42 -1.96
CA ASP A 201 -9.48 2.20 -2.66
C ASP A 201 -9.62 1.75 -4.13
N VAL A 202 -8.54 1.29 -4.80
CA VAL A 202 -8.63 0.60 -6.11
C VAL A 202 -9.30 -0.77 -5.95
N ALA A 203 -8.93 -1.55 -4.94
CA ALA A 203 -9.47 -2.89 -4.71
C ALA A 203 -10.99 -2.90 -4.48
N CYS A 204 -11.53 -1.87 -3.85
CA CYS A 204 -12.98 -1.77 -3.62
C CYS A 204 -13.74 -0.96 -4.68
N GLY A 205 -13.09 -0.61 -5.80
CA GLY A 205 -13.70 0.05 -6.95
C GLY A 205 -14.02 1.54 -6.77
N ARG A 206 -13.46 2.21 -5.76
CA ARG A 206 -13.57 3.67 -5.59
C ARG A 206 -12.67 4.42 -6.56
N LEU A 207 -11.53 3.83 -6.89
CA LEU A 207 -10.56 4.30 -7.86
C LEU A 207 -10.31 3.21 -8.90
N ASP A 208 -9.80 3.60 -10.06
CA ASP A 208 -9.61 2.69 -11.19
C ASP A 208 -8.16 2.25 -11.36
N GLY A 209 -7.21 3.04 -10.86
CA GLY A 209 -5.79 2.73 -10.95
C GLY A 209 -4.92 3.59 -10.04
N TYR A 210 -3.76 3.03 -9.71
CA TYR A 210 -2.72 3.61 -8.88
C TYR A 210 -1.35 3.34 -9.51
N TRP A 211 -0.49 4.33 -9.50
CA TRP A 211 0.92 4.17 -9.85
C TRP A 211 1.78 5.00 -8.90
N GLU A 212 2.89 4.46 -8.49
CA GLU A 212 3.86 5.18 -7.67
C GLU A 212 5.23 4.53 -7.75
N ARG A 213 6.27 5.30 -7.43
CA ARG A 213 7.65 4.86 -7.26
C ARG A 213 8.21 5.27 -5.90
N GLY A 214 9.28 4.59 -5.48
CA GLY A 214 9.97 4.88 -4.23
C GLY A 214 9.26 4.35 -3.00
N LEU A 215 8.45 3.30 -3.21
CA LEU A 215 7.74 2.58 -2.17
C LEU A 215 8.63 1.47 -1.59
N SER A 216 8.35 1.11 -0.37
CA SER A 216 8.94 -0.03 0.32
C SER A 216 7.99 -1.24 0.35
N PRO A 217 8.48 -2.46 0.59
CA PRO A 217 7.61 -3.63 0.66
C PRO A 217 6.48 -3.51 1.70
N TRP A 218 6.70 -2.84 2.81
CA TRP A 218 5.69 -2.64 3.86
C TRP A 218 4.55 -1.72 3.44
N ASP A 219 4.78 -0.75 2.54
CA ASP A 219 3.77 0.16 2.00
C ASP A 219 2.75 -0.60 1.13
N ILE A 220 3.17 -1.68 0.45
CA ILE A 220 2.43 -2.26 -0.68
C ILE A 220 2.06 -3.74 -0.53
N ALA A 221 2.79 -4.54 0.27
CA ALA A 221 2.57 -5.99 0.31
C ALA A 221 1.13 -6.38 0.64
N ALA A 222 0.52 -5.76 1.64
CA ALA A 222 -0.87 -6.04 2.02
C ALA A 222 -1.85 -5.59 0.93
N GLY A 223 -1.69 -4.38 0.42
CA GLY A 223 -2.55 -3.81 -0.61
C GLY A 223 -2.54 -4.59 -1.93
N ILE A 224 -1.38 -5.14 -2.32
CA ILE A 224 -1.24 -5.97 -3.52
C ILE A 224 -2.14 -7.21 -3.43
N VAL A 225 -2.06 -7.99 -2.34
CA VAL A 225 -2.90 -9.18 -2.16
C VAL A 225 -4.38 -8.80 -2.19
N ILE A 226 -4.76 -7.77 -1.44
CA ILE A 226 -6.15 -7.30 -1.36
C ILE A 226 -6.67 -6.91 -2.75
N LEU A 227 -5.87 -6.20 -3.54
CA LEU A 227 -6.25 -5.78 -4.89
C LEU A 227 -6.35 -6.97 -5.86
N GLU A 228 -5.36 -7.86 -5.88
CA GLU A 228 -5.37 -9.02 -6.78
C GLU A 228 -6.55 -9.95 -6.48
N GLU A 229 -6.83 -10.19 -5.21
CA GLU A 229 -7.97 -11.01 -4.77
C GLU A 229 -9.34 -10.33 -4.99
N ALA A 230 -9.35 -9.02 -5.21
CA ALA A 230 -10.54 -8.28 -5.66
C ALA A 230 -10.70 -8.26 -7.20
N GLY A 231 -9.82 -8.94 -7.95
CA GLY A 231 -9.84 -9.01 -9.41
C GLY A 231 -9.02 -7.93 -10.11
N GLY A 232 -8.22 -7.17 -9.37
CA GLY A 232 -7.28 -6.18 -9.93
C GLY A 232 -6.01 -6.80 -10.49
N LYS A 233 -5.17 -5.95 -11.05
CA LYS A 233 -3.90 -6.34 -11.66
C LYS A 233 -2.77 -5.43 -11.16
N VAL A 234 -1.64 -6.06 -10.78
CA VAL A 234 -0.43 -5.38 -10.32
C VAL A 234 0.78 -5.81 -11.15
N THR A 235 1.60 -4.87 -11.61
CA THR A 235 2.84 -5.09 -12.34
C THR A 235 3.84 -3.96 -12.08
N ALA A 236 5.05 -4.03 -12.64
CA ALA A 236 5.85 -2.85 -12.88
C ALA A 236 5.19 -1.95 -13.97
N TYR A 237 5.70 -0.73 -14.18
CA TYR A 237 5.13 0.24 -15.14
C TYR A 237 5.10 -0.31 -16.57
N ASP A 238 6.12 -1.08 -16.96
CA ASP A 238 6.28 -1.70 -18.28
C ASP A 238 5.54 -3.03 -18.45
N LYS A 239 4.69 -3.38 -17.49
CA LYS A 239 3.92 -4.63 -17.41
C LYS A 239 4.76 -5.89 -17.15
N SER A 240 6.04 -5.76 -16.86
CA SER A 240 6.83 -6.88 -16.33
C SER A 240 6.35 -7.29 -14.94
N PRO A 241 6.65 -8.52 -14.49
CA PRO A 241 6.34 -8.94 -13.12
C PRO A 241 6.93 -7.96 -12.11
N LEU A 242 6.13 -7.60 -11.09
CA LEU A 242 6.59 -6.72 -10.04
C LEU A 242 7.67 -7.41 -9.19
N VAL A 243 8.81 -6.76 -9.06
CA VAL A 243 9.79 -7.05 -8.01
C VAL A 243 9.48 -6.08 -6.88
N ILE A 244 8.98 -6.59 -5.75
CA ILE A 244 8.40 -5.75 -4.68
C ILE A 244 9.42 -4.75 -4.11
N GLU A 245 10.69 -5.14 -4.06
CA GLU A 245 11.80 -4.29 -3.59
C GLU A 245 12.13 -3.13 -4.55
N SER A 246 11.65 -3.19 -5.80
CA SER A 246 11.82 -2.09 -6.75
C SER A 246 11.06 -0.83 -6.35
N GLY A 247 10.00 -1.00 -5.58
CA GLY A 247 9.13 0.08 -5.11
C GLY A 247 8.47 0.89 -6.22
N ARG A 248 8.37 0.33 -7.44
CA ARG A 248 7.72 0.98 -8.59
C ARG A 248 6.62 0.08 -9.12
N LEU A 249 5.37 0.41 -8.83
CA LEU A 249 4.25 -0.41 -9.22
C LEU A 249 3.18 0.35 -10.00
N LEU A 250 2.50 -0.40 -10.86
CA LEU A 250 1.25 -0.04 -11.52
C LEU A 250 0.16 -1.03 -11.06
N ALA A 251 -0.87 -0.52 -10.42
CA ALA A 251 -2.00 -1.29 -9.90
C ALA A 251 -3.31 -0.74 -10.47
N THR A 252 -4.21 -1.60 -10.95
CA THR A 252 -5.43 -1.18 -11.62
C THR A 252 -6.57 -2.16 -11.40
N ASN A 253 -7.76 -1.77 -11.86
CA ASN A 253 -8.94 -2.66 -11.97
C ASN A 253 -8.77 -3.78 -13.03
N GLY A 254 -7.60 -3.91 -13.68
CA GLY A 254 -7.32 -4.87 -14.74
C GLY A 254 -7.78 -4.41 -16.14
N HIS A 255 -8.88 -3.70 -16.27
CA HIS A 255 -9.44 -3.28 -17.56
C HIS A 255 -8.60 -2.17 -18.22
N ILE A 256 -8.20 -1.14 -17.47
CA ILE A 256 -7.42 -0.01 -17.99
C ILE A 256 -5.90 -0.25 -17.94
N HIS A 257 -5.43 -1.42 -17.47
CA HIS A 257 -4.03 -1.67 -17.15
C HIS A 257 -3.06 -1.40 -18.31
N ASN A 258 -3.39 -1.90 -19.50
CA ASN A 258 -2.54 -1.71 -20.68
C ASN A 258 -2.51 -0.25 -21.14
N ASN A 259 -3.66 0.43 -21.11
CA ASN A 259 -3.78 1.82 -21.52
C ASN A 259 -3.05 2.75 -20.54
N LEU A 260 -3.15 2.46 -19.22
CA LEU A 260 -2.46 3.24 -18.20
C LEU A 260 -0.93 3.04 -18.28
N SER A 261 -0.44 1.80 -18.49
CA SER A 261 0.98 1.52 -18.71
C SER A 261 1.53 2.31 -19.91
N GLN A 262 0.82 2.31 -21.03
CA GLN A 262 1.20 3.08 -22.21
C GLN A 262 1.22 4.59 -21.92
N ALA A 263 0.21 5.10 -21.23
CA ALA A 263 0.14 6.53 -20.88
C ALA A 263 1.30 6.97 -19.95
N LEU A 264 1.78 6.09 -19.06
CA LEU A 264 2.96 6.37 -18.25
C LEU A 264 4.22 6.56 -19.11
N ASP A 265 4.40 5.75 -20.16
CA ASP A 265 5.53 5.86 -21.11
C ASP A 265 5.43 7.15 -21.95
N GLU A 266 4.22 7.60 -22.28
CA GLU A 266 3.96 8.78 -23.09
C GLU A 266 4.10 10.11 -22.31
N ALA A 267 4.07 10.07 -20.99
CA ALA A 267 3.99 11.25 -20.14
C ALA A 267 5.18 12.21 -20.30
N LEU A 268 6.41 11.71 -20.29
CA LEU A 268 7.60 12.55 -20.42
C LEU A 268 7.77 13.18 -21.81
N PRO A 269 7.58 12.45 -22.94
CA PRO A 269 7.49 13.05 -24.26
C PRO A 269 6.41 14.13 -24.40
N TRP A 270 5.21 13.87 -23.85
CA TRP A 270 4.11 14.82 -23.89
C TRP A 270 4.45 16.12 -23.17
N LEU A 271 5.01 16.05 -21.95
CA LEU A 271 5.36 17.22 -21.15
C LEU A 271 6.39 18.13 -21.88
N LYS A 272 7.39 17.54 -22.53
CA LYS A 272 8.38 18.27 -23.32
C LYS A 272 7.75 19.06 -24.48
N ASN A 273 6.75 18.48 -25.14
CA ASN A 273 6.04 19.10 -26.26
C ASN A 273 5.01 20.15 -25.80
N PHE A 274 4.42 19.99 -24.62
CA PHE A 274 3.40 20.87 -24.10
C PHE A 274 3.95 22.26 -23.71
N TYR A 275 5.22 22.32 -23.28
CA TYR A 275 5.90 23.55 -22.89
C TYR A 275 6.89 24.08 -23.94
N ALA A 276 6.99 23.45 -25.12
CA ALA A 276 7.78 23.94 -26.25
C ALA A 276 6.99 24.92 -27.11
#